data_a31924881693ddeb8cb7ca058c591cd1
#
_entry.id   a31924881693ddeb8cb7ca058c591cd1
#
_cell.length_a   1.000
_cell.length_b   1.000
_cell.length_c   1.000
_cell.angle_alpha   90.00
_cell.angle_beta   90.00
_cell.angle_gamma   90.00
#
_symmetry.space_group_name_H-M   'P 1'
#
loop_
_entity.id
_entity.type
_entity.pdbx_description
1 polymer ?
#
loop_
_entity_poly.entity_id
_entity_poly.type
_entity_poly.pdbx_seq_one_letter_code
_entity_poly.pdbx_strand_id
1 'polypeptide(L)'
;GISAFIITLASLSVFKGINLGITEAQPFYGVAESVKSFGNSSLLGTLPLLIIPMLVCLVGVWALLNRMRYGRHLLAVGASPTAASLVGISVRNIVIGTHALSGLLAAVAGMMVVARLQIGQPTIGDDWLILSFAAPVIGGAVLAGGHVNVIGTLLGVTTIAIITQALVLFEIDPFIVQIFLG
;
A
#
# COMPACT_ATOMS: atom_id res chain seq x y z
N GLY A 1 -5.92 -24.01 -12.89
CA GLY A 1 -6.10 -23.38 -11.57
C GLY A 1 -6.78 -22.02 -11.73
N ILE A 2 -7.39 -21.50 -10.67
CA ILE A 2 -8.03 -20.19 -10.68
C ILE A 2 -6.93 -19.11 -10.71
N SER A 3 -7.14 -18.03 -11.48
CA SER A 3 -6.20 -16.91 -11.55
C SER A 3 -6.03 -16.26 -10.16
N ALA A 4 -4.78 -15.96 -9.78
CA ALA A 4 -4.47 -15.26 -8.52
C ALA A 4 -5.21 -13.91 -8.41
N PHE A 5 -5.41 -13.22 -9.53
CA PHE A 5 -6.16 -11.97 -9.59
C PHE A 5 -7.63 -12.14 -9.16
N ILE A 6 -8.30 -13.21 -9.60
CA ILE A 6 -9.68 -13.50 -9.21
C ILE A 6 -9.78 -13.81 -7.72
N ILE A 7 -8.82 -14.58 -7.19
CA ILE A 7 -8.78 -14.93 -5.76
C ILE A 7 -8.59 -13.69 -4.90
N THR A 8 -7.70 -12.78 -5.30
CA THR A 8 -7.44 -11.54 -4.54
C THR A 8 -8.65 -10.59 -4.56
N LEU A 9 -9.35 -10.46 -5.70
CA LEU A 9 -10.59 -9.69 -5.78
C LEU A 9 -11.72 -10.30 -4.93
N ALA A 10 -11.86 -11.62 -4.96
CA ALA A 10 -12.83 -12.31 -4.11
C ALA A 10 -12.51 -12.09 -2.61
N SER A 11 -11.23 -12.18 -2.21
CA SER A 11 -10.80 -11.91 -0.84
C SER A 11 -11.10 -10.46 -0.43
N LEU A 12 -10.86 -9.49 -1.31
CA LEU A 12 -11.21 -8.08 -1.07
C LEU A 12 -12.70 -7.93 -0.74
N SER A 13 -13.57 -8.55 -1.54
CA SER A 13 -15.02 -8.50 -1.31
C SER A 13 -15.44 -9.14 0.01
N VAL A 14 -14.81 -10.27 0.37
CA VAL A 14 -15.07 -10.94 1.66
C VAL A 14 -14.64 -10.07 2.83
N PHE A 15 -13.42 -9.53 2.82
CA PHE A 15 -12.93 -8.66 3.90
C PHE A 15 -13.73 -7.38 4.02
N LYS A 16 -14.12 -6.78 2.89
CA LYS A 16 -14.99 -5.60 2.87
C LYS A 16 -16.36 -5.92 3.47
N GLY A 17 -16.97 -7.04 3.09
CA GLY A 17 -18.25 -7.48 3.65
C GLY A 17 -18.19 -7.71 5.16
N ILE A 18 -17.13 -8.38 5.65
CA ILE A 18 -16.89 -8.59 7.09
C ILE A 18 -16.73 -7.25 7.81
N ASN A 19 -15.92 -6.34 7.27
CA ASN A 19 -15.71 -5.02 7.85
C ASN A 19 -17.01 -4.22 7.96
N LEU A 20 -17.78 -4.15 6.88
CA LEU A 20 -19.09 -3.46 6.86
C LEU A 20 -20.09 -4.13 7.80
N GLY A 21 -20.08 -5.47 7.90
CA GLY A 21 -20.95 -6.21 8.83
C GLY A 21 -20.64 -5.94 10.30
N ILE A 22 -19.34 -5.88 10.67
CA ILE A 22 -18.91 -5.61 12.05
C ILE A 22 -19.17 -4.14 12.44
N THR A 23 -18.96 -3.22 11.50
CA THR A 23 -19.09 -1.77 11.76
C THR A 23 -20.48 -1.23 11.49
N GLU A 24 -21.43 -2.08 11.03
CA GLU A 24 -22.77 -1.66 10.58
C GLU A 24 -22.70 -0.51 9.55
N ALA A 25 -21.61 -0.48 8.76
CA ALA A 25 -21.27 0.59 7.82
C ALA A 25 -21.17 1.99 8.47
N GLN A 26 -21.07 2.08 9.81
CA GLN A 26 -20.98 3.35 10.54
C GLN A 26 -19.52 3.73 10.82
N PRO A 27 -19.19 5.03 10.78
CA PRO A 27 -17.90 5.53 11.21
C PRO A 27 -17.71 5.32 12.73
N PHE A 28 -16.52 4.91 13.13
CA PHE A 28 -16.13 4.76 14.53
C PHE A 28 -15.34 5.98 14.99
N TYR A 29 -15.86 6.72 15.96
CA TYR A 29 -15.25 7.94 16.52
C TYR A 29 -14.45 7.69 17.80
N GLY A 30 -14.53 6.49 18.37
CA GLY A 30 -13.90 6.11 19.65
C GLY A 30 -12.40 5.82 19.57
N VAL A 31 -11.65 6.51 18.69
CA VAL A 31 -10.20 6.35 18.56
C VAL A 31 -9.50 6.82 19.83
N ALA A 32 -8.57 6.01 20.37
CA ALA A 32 -7.84 6.34 21.58
C ALA A 32 -7.06 7.65 21.45
N GLU A 33 -7.03 8.45 22.54
CA GLU A 33 -6.36 9.76 22.55
C GLU A 33 -4.86 9.67 22.22
N SER A 34 -4.21 8.58 22.59
CA SER A 34 -2.80 8.32 22.23
C SER A 34 -2.59 8.22 20.71
N VAL A 35 -3.55 7.65 19.97
CA VAL A 35 -3.49 7.54 18.51
C VAL A 35 -3.79 8.87 17.86
N LYS A 36 -4.77 9.63 18.39
CA LYS A 36 -5.09 10.98 17.92
C LYS A 36 -3.92 11.94 18.14
N SER A 37 -3.30 11.90 19.33
CA SER A 37 -2.14 12.74 19.64
C SER A 37 -0.96 12.41 18.73
N PHE A 38 -0.70 11.12 18.46
CA PHE A 38 0.33 10.69 17.51
C PHE A 38 0.07 11.23 16.09
N GLY A 39 -1.18 11.15 15.61
CA GLY A 39 -1.58 11.64 14.29
C GLY A 39 -1.46 13.15 14.10
N ASN A 40 -1.65 13.91 15.19
CA ASN A 40 -1.57 15.39 15.18
C ASN A 40 -0.20 15.93 15.60
N SER A 41 0.65 15.09 16.15
CA SER A 41 1.99 15.51 16.58
C SER A 41 2.86 15.90 15.40
N SER A 42 3.57 17.01 15.54
CA SER A 42 4.56 17.48 14.58
C SER A 42 5.97 17.36 15.13
N LEU A 43 6.87 16.87 14.30
CA LEU A 43 8.31 16.90 14.57
C LEU A 43 8.83 18.30 14.22
N LEU A 44 9.50 18.96 15.16
CA LEU A 44 10.05 20.33 14.99
C LEU A 44 9.01 21.38 14.55
N GLY A 45 7.72 21.17 14.82
CA GLY A 45 6.66 22.13 14.53
C GLY A 45 6.17 22.19 13.06
N THR A 46 6.83 21.51 12.11
CA THR A 46 6.48 21.57 10.69
C THR A 46 6.19 20.23 10.03
N LEU A 47 6.88 19.16 10.46
CA LEU A 47 6.75 17.83 9.83
C LEU A 47 5.81 16.93 10.64
N PRO A 48 4.78 16.30 10.02
CA PRO A 48 3.93 15.35 10.72
C PRO A 48 4.73 14.16 11.25
N LEU A 49 4.47 13.72 12.47
CA LEU A 49 5.16 12.58 13.09
C LEU A 49 4.92 11.27 12.29
N LEU A 50 3.84 11.20 11.53
CA LEU A 50 3.49 10.11 10.62
C LEU A 50 4.55 9.83 9.54
N ILE A 51 5.46 10.75 9.28
CA ILE A 51 6.60 10.52 8.36
C ILE A 51 7.52 9.43 8.89
N ILE A 52 7.66 9.28 10.20
CA ILE A 52 8.56 8.28 10.81
C ILE A 52 8.16 6.85 10.41
N PRO A 53 6.92 6.35 10.67
CA PRO A 53 6.55 5.00 10.26
C PRO A 53 6.61 4.82 8.72
N MET A 54 6.30 5.86 7.94
CA MET A 54 6.46 5.80 6.48
C MET A 54 7.93 5.55 6.09
N LEU A 55 8.87 6.30 6.65
CA LEU A 55 10.31 6.12 6.38
C LEU A 55 10.82 4.77 6.87
N VAL A 56 10.38 4.30 8.03
CA VAL A 56 10.72 2.97 8.55
C VAL A 56 10.26 1.88 7.58
N CYS A 57 9.03 1.94 7.10
CA CYS A 57 8.52 0.98 6.10
C CYS A 57 9.29 1.08 4.78
N LEU A 58 9.57 2.28 4.29
CA LEU A 58 10.32 2.51 3.06
C LEU A 58 11.73 1.91 3.13
N VAL A 59 12.47 2.25 4.20
CA VAL A 59 13.83 1.74 4.44
C VAL A 59 13.81 0.23 4.67
N GLY A 60 12.81 -0.28 5.40
CA GLY A 60 12.63 -1.71 5.63
C GLY A 60 12.42 -2.49 4.33
N VAL A 61 11.52 -2.04 3.47
CA VAL A 61 11.26 -2.66 2.16
C VAL A 61 12.50 -2.53 1.25
N TRP A 62 13.13 -1.37 1.22
CA TRP A 62 14.37 -1.16 0.46
C TRP A 62 15.48 -2.11 0.92
N ALA A 63 15.71 -2.23 2.22
CA ALA A 63 16.71 -3.13 2.78
C ALA A 63 16.37 -4.61 2.50
N LEU A 64 15.09 -4.98 2.63
CA LEU A 64 14.62 -6.33 2.32
C LEU A 64 14.90 -6.68 0.87
N LEU A 65 14.57 -5.82 -0.08
CA LEU A 65 14.75 -6.09 -1.51
C LEU A 65 16.22 -6.06 -1.94
N ASN A 66 17.02 -5.12 -1.42
CA ASN A 66 18.38 -4.91 -1.89
C ASN A 66 19.48 -5.62 -1.07
N ARG A 67 19.21 -5.85 0.24
CA ARG A 67 20.23 -6.39 1.15
C ARG A 67 19.96 -7.82 1.59
N MET A 68 18.69 -8.25 1.67
CA MET A 68 18.34 -9.56 2.18
C MET A 68 18.26 -10.62 1.09
N ARG A 69 18.56 -11.89 1.45
CA ARG A 69 18.41 -13.04 0.55
C ARG A 69 16.97 -13.23 0.11
N TYR A 70 16.03 -12.98 1.01
CA TYR A 70 14.59 -13.07 0.72
C TYR A 70 14.18 -12.18 -0.46
N GLY A 71 14.62 -10.92 -0.51
CA GLY A 71 14.30 -10.01 -1.62
C GLY A 71 14.85 -10.50 -2.96
N ARG A 72 16.07 -11.06 -2.98
CA ARG A 72 16.63 -11.66 -4.20
C ARG A 72 15.82 -12.87 -4.69
N HIS A 73 15.39 -13.74 -3.76
CA HIS A 73 14.52 -14.86 -4.09
C HIS A 73 13.15 -14.39 -4.58
N LEU A 74 12.60 -13.32 -3.98
CA LEU A 74 11.34 -12.70 -4.40
C LEU A 74 11.40 -12.22 -5.85
N LEU A 75 12.45 -11.48 -6.20
CA LEU A 75 12.65 -10.99 -7.57
C LEU A 75 12.89 -12.14 -8.55
N ALA A 76 13.62 -13.18 -8.16
CA ALA A 76 13.82 -14.37 -8.99
C ALA A 76 12.50 -15.13 -9.25
N VAL A 77 11.68 -15.32 -8.22
CA VAL A 77 10.32 -15.92 -8.35
C VAL A 77 9.42 -15.05 -9.21
N GLY A 78 9.49 -13.72 -9.06
CA GLY A 78 8.74 -12.78 -9.87
C GLY A 78 9.13 -12.81 -11.35
N ALA A 79 10.42 -13.00 -11.66
CA ALA A 79 10.91 -13.09 -13.03
C ALA A 79 10.52 -14.42 -13.71
N SER A 80 10.67 -15.56 -13.02
CA SER A 80 10.28 -16.88 -13.51
C SER A 80 10.11 -17.86 -12.34
N PRO A 81 8.88 -18.18 -11.93
CA PRO A 81 8.62 -19.17 -10.90
C PRO A 81 9.21 -20.56 -11.23
N THR A 82 9.16 -20.94 -12.51
CA THR A 82 9.69 -22.22 -12.98
C THR A 82 11.22 -22.29 -12.83
N ALA A 83 11.92 -21.25 -13.32
CA ALA A 83 13.38 -21.20 -13.18
C ALA A 83 13.82 -21.13 -11.71
N ALA A 84 13.11 -20.36 -10.89
CA ALA A 84 13.37 -20.27 -9.46
C ALA A 84 13.22 -21.64 -8.74
N SER A 85 12.21 -22.42 -9.11
CA SER A 85 12.00 -23.76 -8.54
C SER A 85 13.11 -24.75 -8.94
N LEU A 86 13.66 -24.64 -10.15
CA LEU A 86 14.76 -25.51 -10.63
C LEU A 86 16.07 -25.28 -9.86
N VAL A 87 16.31 -24.08 -9.35
CA VAL A 87 17.45 -23.77 -8.49
C VAL A 87 17.15 -23.94 -6.99
N GLY A 88 16.06 -24.63 -6.65
CA GLY A 88 15.71 -24.99 -5.27
C GLY A 88 15.03 -23.88 -4.44
N ILE A 89 14.57 -22.80 -5.05
CA ILE A 89 13.82 -21.75 -4.36
C ILE A 89 12.38 -22.21 -4.15
N SER A 90 11.92 -22.25 -2.89
CA SER A 90 10.53 -22.57 -2.56
C SER A 90 9.58 -21.43 -2.96
N VAL A 91 9.02 -21.50 -4.17
CA VAL A 91 8.07 -20.50 -4.72
C VAL A 91 6.91 -20.28 -3.74
N ARG A 92 6.33 -21.36 -3.19
CA ARG A 92 5.20 -21.27 -2.25
C ARG A 92 5.51 -20.40 -1.03
N ASN A 93 6.67 -20.62 -0.40
CA ASN A 93 7.05 -19.89 0.82
C ASN A 93 7.31 -18.42 0.52
N ILE A 94 7.91 -18.10 -0.64
CA ILE A 94 8.14 -16.74 -1.08
C ILE A 94 6.80 -16.03 -1.31
N VAL A 95 5.85 -16.65 -2.02
CA VAL A 95 4.53 -16.07 -2.27
C VAL A 95 3.77 -15.82 -0.97
N ILE A 96 3.72 -16.80 -0.06
CA ILE A 96 3.05 -16.64 1.25
C ILE A 96 3.68 -15.49 2.04
N GLY A 97 5.00 -15.45 2.14
CA GLY A 97 5.71 -14.39 2.87
C GLY A 97 5.49 -13.01 2.28
N THR A 98 5.40 -12.91 0.95
CA THR A 98 5.13 -11.64 0.25
C THR A 98 3.73 -11.13 0.55
N HIS A 99 2.71 -12.01 0.53
CA HIS A 99 1.35 -11.63 0.88
C HIS A 99 1.24 -11.24 2.36
N ALA A 100 1.92 -11.95 3.26
CA ALA A 100 1.97 -11.60 4.67
C ALA A 100 2.62 -10.21 4.90
N LEU A 101 3.73 -9.94 4.21
CA LEU A 101 4.38 -8.62 4.27
C LEU A 101 3.49 -7.51 3.71
N SER A 102 2.84 -7.77 2.58
CA SER A 102 1.89 -6.82 1.98
C SER A 102 0.73 -6.50 2.93
N GLY A 103 0.15 -7.52 3.57
CA GLY A 103 -0.90 -7.34 4.58
C GLY A 103 -0.43 -6.53 5.79
N LEU A 104 0.79 -6.77 6.26
CA LEU A 104 1.39 -6.02 7.36
C LEU A 104 1.57 -4.54 7.00
N LEU A 105 2.10 -4.24 5.81
CA LEU A 105 2.26 -2.87 5.33
C LEU A 105 0.91 -2.17 5.15
N ALA A 106 -0.09 -2.88 4.64
CA ALA A 106 -1.46 -2.36 4.52
C ALA A 106 -2.07 -2.05 5.89
N ALA A 107 -1.85 -2.90 6.91
CA ALA A 107 -2.31 -2.64 8.27
C ALA A 107 -1.64 -1.39 8.87
N VAL A 108 -0.33 -1.21 8.68
CA VAL A 108 0.39 -0.01 9.11
C VAL A 108 -0.18 1.23 8.41
N ALA A 109 -0.39 1.17 7.09
CA ALA A 109 -1.00 2.26 6.34
C ALA A 109 -2.40 2.62 6.86
N GLY A 110 -3.25 1.61 7.12
CA GLY A 110 -4.58 1.81 7.71
C GLY A 110 -4.53 2.49 9.08
N MET A 111 -3.61 2.05 9.96
CA MET A 111 -3.41 2.70 11.27
C MET A 111 -2.96 4.16 11.12
N MET A 112 -2.08 4.47 10.18
CA MET A 112 -1.64 5.85 9.91
C MET A 112 -2.79 6.72 9.44
N VAL A 113 -3.68 6.19 8.60
CA VAL A 113 -4.86 6.93 8.11
C VAL A 113 -5.84 7.19 9.24
N VAL A 114 -6.15 6.19 10.07
CA VAL A 114 -7.00 6.36 11.26
C VAL A 114 -6.39 7.40 12.23
N ALA A 115 -5.09 7.37 12.44
CA ALA A 115 -4.40 8.36 13.27
C ALA A 115 -4.51 9.78 12.67
N ARG A 116 -4.42 9.91 11.35
CA ARG A 116 -4.52 11.19 10.63
C ARG A 116 -5.93 11.76 10.64
N LEU A 117 -6.93 10.93 10.33
CA LEU A 117 -8.33 11.33 10.23
C LEU A 117 -9.04 11.35 11.59
N GLN A 118 -8.49 10.66 12.60
CA GLN A 118 -9.07 10.49 13.95
C GLN A 118 -10.44 9.79 13.95
N ILE A 119 -10.77 9.15 12.84
CA ILE A 119 -12.01 8.43 12.61
C ILE A 119 -11.67 7.10 11.94
N GLY A 120 -12.29 6.01 12.40
CA GLY A 120 -12.29 4.73 11.71
C GLY A 120 -13.48 4.67 10.76
N GLN A 121 -13.29 4.87 9.48
CA GLN A 121 -14.34 4.79 8.47
C GLN A 121 -14.16 3.52 7.64
N PRO A 122 -15.17 2.64 7.54
CA PRO A 122 -15.04 1.34 6.88
C PRO A 122 -14.86 1.42 5.36
N THR A 123 -15.16 2.55 4.73
CA THR A 123 -15.04 2.79 3.29
C THR A 123 -13.74 3.48 2.89
N ILE A 124 -12.88 3.83 3.85
CA ILE A 124 -11.57 4.43 3.55
C ILE A 124 -10.72 3.42 2.77
N GLY A 125 -10.19 3.85 1.65
CA GLY A 125 -9.30 3.06 0.81
C GLY A 125 -9.98 2.27 -0.31
N ASP A 126 -11.29 2.38 -0.49
CA ASP A 126 -12.00 1.72 -1.58
C ASP A 126 -11.39 2.06 -2.95
N ASP A 127 -10.97 3.31 -3.16
CA ASP A 127 -10.39 3.80 -4.42
C ASP A 127 -8.85 3.59 -4.50
N TRP A 128 -8.22 3.09 -3.44
CA TRP A 128 -6.75 2.99 -3.39
C TRP A 128 -6.19 1.82 -4.18
N LEU A 129 -7.03 0.89 -4.59
CA LEU A 129 -6.60 -0.27 -5.38
C LEU A 129 -5.90 0.20 -6.67
N ILE A 130 -6.53 1.10 -7.42
CA ILE A 130 -5.98 1.62 -8.68
C ILE A 130 -4.68 2.39 -8.41
N LEU A 131 -4.68 3.28 -7.41
CA LEU A 131 -3.52 4.07 -7.03
C LEU A 131 -2.33 3.20 -6.59
N SER A 132 -2.61 2.08 -5.91
CA SER A 132 -1.58 1.14 -5.45
C SER A 132 -0.86 0.42 -6.60
N PHE A 133 -1.50 0.29 -7.76
CA PHE A 133 -0.88 -0.21 -8.99
C PHE A 133 -0.23 0.90 -9.80
N ALA A 134 -0.89 2.05 -9.95
CA ALA A 134 -0.42 3.15 -10.76
C ALA A 134 0.93 3.71 -10.27
N ALA A 135 1.07 3.94 -8.96
CA ALA A 135 2.27 4.53 -8.39
C ALA A 135 3.57 3.72 -8.64
N PRO A 136 3.62 2.39 -8.38
CA PRO A 136 4.79 1.59 -8.71
C PRO A 136 5.08 1.54 -10.22
N VAL A 137 4.04 1.48 -11.07
CA VAL A 137 4.19 1.43 -12.53
C VAL A 137 4.80 2.72 -13.05
N ILE A 138 4.30 3.88 -12.63
CA ILE A 138 4.91 5.18 -12.92
C ILE A 138 6.36 5.24 -12.41
N GLY A 139 6.63 4.60 -11.27
CA GLY A 139 7.95 4.45 -10.69
C GLY A 139 8.87 3.46 -11.38
N GLY A 140 8.43 2.83 -12.48
CA GLY A 140 9.22 1.89 -13.28
C GLY A 140 9.21 0.44 -12.78
N ALA A 141 8.26 0.04 -11.93
CA ALA A 141 8.06 -1.35 -11.59
C ALA A 141 7.35 -2.10 -12.74
N VAL A 142 7.76 -3.34 -12.97
CA VAL A 142 7.17 -4.19 -14.01
C VAL A 142 6.07 -5.05 -13.41
N LEU A 143 4.82 -4.89 -13.87
CA LEU A 143 3.67 -5.66 -13.39
C LEU A 143 3.79 -7.16 -13.64
N ALA A 144 4.51 -7.57 -14.68
CA ALA A 144 4.80 -8.97 -14.94
C ALA A 144 5.75 -9.61 -13.91
N GLY A 145 6.36 -8.81 -13.03
CA GLY A 145 7.28 -9.25 -11.98
C GLY A 145 8.76 -9.16 -12.36
N GLY A 146 9.61 -9.55 -11.42
CA GLY A 146 11.07 -9.62 -11.62
C GLY A 146 11.83 -8.30 -11.44
N HIS A 147 11.18 -7.14 -11.56
CA HIS A 147 11.81 -5.84 -11.37
C HIS A 147 10.97 -4.90 -10.53
N VAL A 148 11.55 -4.37 -9.48
CA VAL A 148 10.92 -3.39 -8.57
C VAL A 148 11.93 -2.30 -8.23
N ASN A 149 11.51 -1.05 -8.31
CA ASN A 149 12.30 0.11 -7.92
C ASN A 149 11.61 0.85 -6.77
N VAL A 150 12.13 0.69 -5.55
CA VAL A 150 11.55 1.32 -4.35
C VAL A 150 11.59 2.84 -4.42
N ILE A 151 12.70 3.39 -4.88
CA ILE A 151 12.87 4.85 -5.03
C ILE A 151 11.94 5.36 -6.14
N GLY A 152 11.87 4.64 -7.26
CA GLY A 152 10.94 4.94 -8.34
C GLY A 152 9.49 4.93 -7.86
N THR A 153 9.09 3.93 -7.08
CA THR A 153 7.73 3.85 -6.49
C THR A 153 7.46 5.07 -5.59
N LEU A 154 8.41 5.47 -4.75
CA LEU A 154 8.27 6.69 -3.93
C LEU A 154 8.06 7.94 -4.77
N LEU A 155 8.84 8.10 -5.85
CA LEU A 155 8.69 9.21 -6.78
C LEU A 155 7.33 9.15 -7.51
N GLY A 156 6.87 7.96 -7.90
CA GLY A 156 5.57 7.75 -8.51
C GLY A 156 4.43 8.17 -7.57
N VAL A 157 4.46 7.73 -6.30
CA VAL A 157 3.48 8.17 -5.27
C VAL A 157 3.50 9.69 -5.11
N THR A 158 4.70 10.27 -5.02
CA THR A 158 4.85 11.74 -4.84
C THR A 158 4.29 12.49 -6.05
N THR A 159 4.53 12.00 -7.26
CA THR A 159 4.01 12.60 -8.49
C THR A 159 2.48 12.57 -8.50
N ILE A 160 1.85 11.43 -8.19
CA ILE A 160 0.39 11.32 -8.10
C ILE A 160 -0.15 12.28 -7.03
N ALA A 161 0.49 12.32 -5.85
CA ALA A 161 0.07 13.19 -4.77
C ALA A 161 0.13 14.68 -5.16
N ILE A 162 1.19 15.12 -5.86
CA ILE A 162 1.33 16.50 -6.35
C ILE A 162 0.24 16.82 -7.39
N ILE A 163 0.00 15.91 -8.34
CA ILE A 163 -1.03 16.09 -9.35
C ILE A 163 -2.41 16.20 -8.69
N THR A 164 -2.74 15.28 -7.78
CA THR A 164 -4.02 15.30 -7.06
C THR A 164 -4.18 16.59 -6.27
N GLN A 165 -3.14 17.01 -5.56
CA GLN A 165 -3.19 18.26 -4.78
C GLN A 165 -3.30 19.51 -5.66
N ALA A 166 -2.63 19.54 -6.81
CA ALA A 166 -2.74 20.62 -7.76
C ALA A 166 -4.18 20.74 -8.31
N LEU A 167 -4.79 19.62 -8.70
CA LEU A 167 -6.16 19.59 -9.20
C LEU A 167 -7.16 20.11 -8.15
N VAL A 168 -6.98 19.75 -6.88
CA VAL A 168 -7.79 20.25 -5.77
C VAL A 168 -7.61 21.76 -5.59
N LEU A 169 -6.37 22.28 -5.69
CA LEU A 169 -6.10 23.72 -5.59
C LEU A 169 -6.72 24.55 -6.73
N PHE A 170 -6.89 23.95 -7.91
CA PHE A 170 -7.59 24.56 -9.04
C PHE A 170 -9.11 24.41 -8.95
N GLU A 171 -9.65 23.94 -7.82
CA GLU A 171 -11.08 23.71 -7.58
C GLU A 171 -11.72 22.79 -8.65
N ILE A 172 -10.93 21.87 -9.23
CA ILE A 172 -11.44 20.92 -10.20
C ILE A 172 -12.26 19.86 -9.45
N ASP A 173 -13.43 19.56 -10.01
CA ASP A 173 -14.36 18.58 -9.45
C ASP A 173 -13.65 17.24 -9.17
N PRO A 174 -13.80 16.66 -7.97
CA PRO A 174 -13.20 15.37 -7.61
C PRO A 174 -13.49 14.23 -8.59
N PHE A 175 -14.63 14.26 -9.29
CA PHE A 175 -14.95 13.27 -10.33
C PHE A 175 -14.02 13.38 -11.55
N ILE A 176 -13.63 14.62 -11.90
CA ILE A 176 -12.66 14.85 -12.99
C ILE A 176 -11.27 14.36 -12.57
N VAL A 177 -10.89 14.53 -11.30
CA VAL A 177 -9.62 14.03 -10.77
C VAL A 177 -9.51 12.50 -10.96
N GLN A 178 -10.59 11.74 -10.72
CA GLN A 178 -10.61 10.30 -10.94
C GLN A 178 -10.40 9.92 -12.42
N ILE A 179 -10.92 10.72 -13.37
CA ILE A 179 -10.70 10.49 -14.81
C ILE A 179 -9.22 10.66 -15.17
N PHE A 180 -8.54 11.66 -14.59
CA PHE A 180 -7.10 11.88 -14.82
C PHE A 180 -6.21 10.81 -14.20
N LEU A 181 -6.65 10.15 -13.14
CA LEU A 181 -5.89 9.11 -12.45
C LEU A 181 -6.07 7.72 -13.09
N GLY A 182 -7.16 7.46 -13.80
CA GLY A 182 -7.47 6.20 -14.48
C GLY A 182 -6.97 6.16 -15.91
#